data_316204a5590ad2417da30179b01fe848
#
_entry.id   316204a5590ad2417da30179b01fe848
#
_cell.length_a   1.000
_cell.length_b   1.000
_cell.length_c   1.000
_cell.angle_alpha   90.00
_cell.angle_beta   90.00
_cell.angle_gamma   90.00
#
_symmetry.space_group_name_H-M   'P 1'
#
loop_
_entity.id
_entity.type
_entity.pdbx_description
1 polymer ?
#
loop_
_entity_poly.entity_id
_entity_poly.type
_entity_poly.pdbx_seq_one_letter_code
_entity_poly.pdbx_strand_id
1 'polypeptide(L)'
;MSGPAGPGSAQPGQPTDAGAAAGPDEGSLATTRWKRILDVLSVIGPPLTVVTALLVYFGWARTDAQAKAMGLDVSLFGYTVQDFVLRSIQSLFQPLAWLVVIGLLWVMLDRVVVRLLETARFRKLLQRAALAVLVLGFAFAALMWVVAVSQPERTLLYVPFLIAAGLVVGAWGLSVRRRSAAPSARAQRLASRALERSLVFVLVTLLLFWGTSDYAQALGRGAAVDYQERSGLLPTAVVYSKERLAVTAPNVREESAGTETAPLYRYSGLRLLVVSGGRIFLLNDGWTLAQGRVVVLRDDGSVRVEYGNPAAK
;
A
#
# COMPACT_ATOMS: atom_id res chain seq x y z
N MET A 1 66.99 76.18 30.25
CA MET A 1 68.42 75.83 30.03
C MET A 1 68.41 74.48 29.36
N SER A 2 68.65 74.51 28.13
CA SER A 2 69.67 73.81 27.40
C SER A 2 69.43 72.33 27.17
N GLY A 3 69.18 72.00 25.92
CA GLY A 3 69.22 70.79 25.16
C GLY A 3 70.50 69.95 25.33
N PRO A 4 70.90 69.06 24.46
CA PRO A 4 70.49 68.89 23.02
C PRO A 4 70.25 67.42 22.57
N ALA A 5 69.91 67.31 21.33
CA ALA A 5 69.84 66.24 20.37
C ALA A 5 70.84 65.09 20.46
N GLY A 6 70.36 63.92 19.98
CA GLY A 6 71.15 62.76 19.57
C GLY A 6 70.41 61.84 18.63
N PRO A 7 71.04 61.24 17.67
CA PRO A 7 70.46 60.89 16.36
C PRO A 7 70.00 59.43 16.23
N GLY A 8 69.17 59.26 15.23
CA GLY A 8 68.63 58.15 14.56
C GLY A 8 69.27 56.77 14.70
N SER A 9 68.41 55.79 14.77
CA SER A 9 68.70 54.42 14.32
C SER A 9 67.57 53.89 13.43
N ALA A 10 67.96 53.47 12.24
CA ALA A 10 67.16 52.92 11.22
C ALA A 10 66.47 51.61 11.62
N GLN A 11 65.20 51.51 11.42
CA GLN A 11 64.48 50.24 11.51
C GLN A 11 64.60 49.48 10.16
N PRO A 12 64.87 48.17 10.19
CA PRO A 12 64.81 47.31 9.01
C PRO A 12 63.39 46.99 8.66
N GLY A 13 63.14 46.86 7.36
CA GLY A 13 61.84 46.65 6.74
C GLY A 13 61.04 45.41 7.20
N GLN A 14 59.75 45.64 7.38
CA GLN A 14 58.77 44.58 7.51
C GLN A 14 58.57 43.87 6.14
N PRO A 15 58.50 42.53 6.14
CA PRO A 15 58.04 41.79 4.96
C PRO A 15 56.53 42.00 4.78
N THR A 16 56.13 42.41 3.62
CA THR A 16 54.76 42.43 3.13
C THR A 16 54.24 41.00 3.07
N ASP A 17 53.39 40.67 4.03
CA ASP A 17 52.53 39.48 3.95
C ASP A 17 51.56 39.64 2.76
N ALA A 18 51.88 38.92 1.71
CA ALA A 18 50.94 38.64 0.60
C ALA A 18 49.77 37.85 1.18
N GLY A 19 48.61 38.50 1.32
CA GLY A 19 47.35 37.86 1.71
C GLY A 19 47.03 36.68 0.76
N ALA A 20 47.25 35.49 1.26
CA ALA A 20 46.69 34.28 0.65
C ALA A 20 45.17 34.38 0.76
N ALA A 21 44.52 34.63 -0.38
CA ALA A 21 43.07 34.48 -0.50
C ALA A 21 42.72 33.02 -0.16
N ALA A 22 42.21 32.82 1.06
CA ALA A 22 41.60 31.55 1.45
C ALA A 22 40.44 31.30 0.48
N GLY A 23 40.64 30.34 -0.38
CA GLY A 23 39.56 29.82 -1.24
C GLY A 23 38.39 29.32 -0.35
N PRO A 24 37.18 29.31 -0.88
CA PRO A 24 36.03 28.90 -0.08
C PRO A 24 36.26 27.50 0.45
N ASP A 25 36.21 27.37 1.77
CA ASP A 25 36.41 26.15 2.55
C ASP A 25 35.56 25.00 1.96
N GLU A 26 36.17 24.08 1.18
CA GLU A 26 35.50 22.90 0.62
C GLU A 26 34.83 22.06 1.72
N GLY A 27 35.36 22.08 2.95
CA GLY A 27 34.75 21.47 4.11
C GLY A 27 33.40 22.08 4.52
N SER A 28 33.25 23.41 4.39
CA SER A 28 32.02 24.14 4.70
C SER A 28 30.90 23.85 3.69
N LEU A 29 31.26 23.73 2.44
CA LEU A 29 30.29 23.39 1.36
C LEU A 29 29.81 21.92 1.46
N ALA A 30 30.71 21.00 1.83
CA ALA A 30 30.38 19.60 2.06
C ALA A 30 29.43 19.43 3.25
N THR A 31 29.74 20.06 4.39
CA THR A 31 28.87 19.99 5.60
C THR A 31 27.51 20.62 5.38
N THR A 32 27.42 21.71 4.61
CA THR A 32 26.14 22.36 4.26
C THR A 32 25.30 21.46 3.31
N ARG A 33 25.94 20.77 2.38
CA ARG A 33 25.30 19.80 1.49
C ARG A 33 24.75 18.61 2.28
N TRP A 34 25.55 18.03 3.18
CA TRP A 34 25.13 16.92 4.03
C TRP A 34 23.97 17.28 4.96
N LYS A 35 24.00 18.46 5.59
CA LYS A 35 22.88 18.95 6.41
C LYS A 35 21.60 19.05 5.58
N ARG A 36 21.67 19.62 4.38
CA ARG A 36 20.51 19.74 3.50
C ARG A 36 19.96 18.37 3.05
N ILE A 37 20.83 17.41 2.76
CA ILE A 37 20.44 16.04 2.45
C ILE A 37 19.77 15.38 3.66
N LEU A 38 20.34 15.53 4.87
CA LEU A 38 19.76 14.99 6.09
C LEU A 38 18.41 15.65 6.42
N ASP A 39 18.27 16.95 6.22
CA ASP A 39 17.00 17.67 6.40
C ASP A 39 15.93 17.15 5.42
N VAL A 40 16.28 16.96 4.16
CA VAL A 40 15.38 16.36 3.15
C VAL A 40 15.04 14.91 3.52
N LEU A 41 16.02 14.11 3.93
CA LEU A 41 15.79 12.72 4.35
C LEU A 41 14.90 12.64 5.60
N SER A 42 15.07 13.55 6.56
CA SER A 42 14.25 13.58 7.78
C SER A 42 12.79 13.93 7.52
N VAL A 43 12.50 14.68 6.45
CA VAL A 43 11.14 15.04 6.03
C VAL A 43 10.52 13.95 5.14
N ILE A 44 11.29 13.34 4.24
CA ILE A 44 10.79 12.35 3.27
C ILE A 44 10.85 10.92 3.81
N GLY A 45 11.84 10.61 4.66
CA GLY A 45 12.08 9.27 5.18
C GLY A 45 10.88 8.66 5.92
N PRO A 46 10.30 9.33 6.92
CA PRO A 46 9.16 8.78 7.66
C PRO A 46 7.94 8.49 6.78
N PRO A 47 7.49 9.40 5.86
CA PRO A 47 6.41 9.08 4.94
C PRO A 47 6.72 7.90 4.02
N LEU A 48 7.94 7.81 3.49
CA LEU A 48 8.36 6.72 2.62
C LEU A 48 8.32 5.37 3.33
N THR A 49 8.79 5.32 4.59
CA THR A 49 8.75 4.10 5.40
C THR A 49 7.31 3.64 5.63
N VAL A 50 6.40 4.55 5.96
CA VAL A 50 4.97 4.23 6.15
C VAL A 50 4.36 3.73 4.85
N VAL A 51 4.62 4.39 3.72
CA VAL A 51 4.13 3.95 2.40
C VAL A 51 4.65 2.55 2.07
N THR A 52 5.94 2.29 2.27
CA THR A 52 6.53 0.97 2.03
C THR A 52 5.89 -0.10 2.93
N ALA A 53 5.71 0.19 4.21
CA ALA A 53 5.04 -0.73 5.14
C ALA A 53 3.59 -1.04 4.71
N LEU A 54 2.84 -0.04 4.24
CA LEU A 54 1.50 -0.22 3.71
C LEU A 54 1.49 -1.08 2.43
N LEU A 55 2.43 -0.84 1.51
CA LEU A 55 2.59 -1.63 0.29
C LEU A 55 2.85 -3.11 0.62
N VAL A 56 3.79 -3.38 1.53
CA VAL A 56 4.09 -4.74 1.99
C VAL A 56 2.87 -5.38 2.62
N TYR A 57 2.19 -4.67 3.51
CA TYR A 57 1.01 -5.18 4.20
C TYR A 57 -0.13 -5.56 3.22
N PHE A 58 -0.48 -4.68 2.29
CA PHE A 58 -1.57 -4.96 1.34
C PHE A 58 -1.20 -6.05 0.33
N GLY A 59 0.07 -6.12 -0.08
CA GLY A 59 0.57 -7.23 -0.90
C GLY A 59 0.51 -8.56 -0.17
N TRP A 60 0.90 -8.57 1.11
CA TRP A 60 0.78 -9.73 1.97
C TRP A 60 -0.68 -10.14 2.17
N ALA A 61 -1.57 -9.22 2.55
CA ALA A 61 -2.99 -9.50 2.80
C ALA A 61 -3.69 -10.10 1.58
N ARG A 62 -3.38 -9.59 0.37
CA ARG A 62 -3.88 -10.16 -0.88
C ARG A 62 -3.36 -11.58 -1.11
N THR A 63 -2.06 -11.79 -0.94
CA THR A 63 -1.42 -13.09 -1.20
C THR A 63 -1.85 -14.13 -0.17
N ASP A 64 -1.99 -13.74 1.10
CA ASP A 64 -2.47 -14.59 2.17
C ASP A 64 -3.91 -15.06 1.91
N ALA A 65 -4.79 -14.13 1.50
CA ALA A 65 -6.16 -14.46 1.15
C ALA A 65 -6.25 -15.39 -0.07
N GLN A 66 -5.37 -15.21 -1.07
CA GLN A 66 -5.27 -16.11 -2.23
C GLN A 66 -4.78 -17.50 -1.78
N ALA A 67 -3.70 -17.57 -0.99
CA ALA A 67 -3.14 -18.81 -0.50
C ALA A 67 -4.17 -19.60 0.31
N LYS A 68 -4.84 -18.94 1.26
CA LYS A 68 -5.88 -19.55 2.10
C LYS A 68 -7.05 -20.07 1.27
N ALA A 69 -7.48 -19.35 0.24
CA ALA A 69 -8.53 -19.82 -0.68
C ALA A 69 -8.11 -21.08 -1.43
N MET A 70 -6.82 -21.28 -1.68
CA MET A 70 -6.26 -22.47 -2.33
C MET A 70 -5.87 -23.57 -1.34
N GLY A 71 -6.15 -23.40 -0.02
CA GLY A 71 -5.78 -24.36 1.01
C GLY A 71 -4.29 -24.35 1.37
N LEU A 72 -3.59 -23.23 1.10
CA LEU A 72 -2.17 -23.06 1.37
C LEU A 72 -1.93 -21.99 2.43
N ASP A 73 -0.75 -22.04 3.05
CA ASP A 73 -0.23 -20.95 3.88
C ASP A 73 0.72 -20.07 3.05
N VAL A 74 0.63 -18.75 3.22
CA VAL A 74 1.45 -17.79 2.47
C VAL A 74 2.96 -17.99 2.71
N SER A 75 3.36 -18.50 3.87
CA SER A 75 4.76 -18.77 4.21
C SER A 75 5.40 -19.84 3.32
N LEU A 76 4.59 -20.73 2.75
CA LEU A 76 5.08 -21.78 1.85
C LEU A 76 5.70 -21.23 0.57
N PHE A 77 5.25 -20.07 0.13
CA PHE A 77 5.76 -19.46 -1.11
C PHE A 77 7.15 -18.84 -0.96
N GLY A 78 7.59 -18.53 0.27
CA GLY A 78 8.90 -17.93 0.50
C GLY A 78 9.08 -16.57 -0.20
N TYR A 79 8.00 -15.81 -0.36
CA TYR A 79 8.04 -14.49 -1.00
C TYR A 79 8.86 -13.49 -0.21
N THR A 80 9.59 -12.66 -0.93
CA THR A 80 10.39 -11.55 -0.38
C THR A 80 9.51 -10.31 -0.17
N VAL A 81 10.06 -9.33 0.56
CA VAL A 81 9.40 -8.01 0.72
C VAL A 81 9.12 -7.36 -0.64
N GLN A 82 10.02 -7.51 -1.61
CA GLN A 82 9.85 -6.98 -2.97
C GLN A 82 8.67 -7.61 -3.69
N ASP A 83 8.47 -8.92 -3.53
CA ASP A 83 7.33 -9.64 -4.13
C ASP A 83 6.00 -9.09 -3.60
N PHE A 84 5.92 -8.83 -2.29
CA PHE A 84 4.72 -8.24 -1.69
C PHE A 84 4.48 -6.81 -2.18
N VAL A 85 5.53 -5.99 -2.32
CA VAL A 85 5.41 -4.63 -2.88
C VAL A 85 4.87 -4.67 -4.31
N LEU A 86 5.41 -5.53 -5.17
CA LEU A 86 4.93 -5.66 -6.55
C LEU A 86 3.47 -6.12 -6.62
N ARG A 87 3.08 -7.07 -5.77
CA ARG A 87 1.71 -7.59 -5.70
C ARG A 87 0.71 -6.58 -5.12
N SER A 88 1.18 -5.62 -4.31
CA SER A 88 0.32 -4.57 -3.73
C SER A 88 -0.16 -3.55 -4.76
N ILE A 89 0.59 -3.32 -5.84
CA ILE A 89 0.27 -2.28 -6.85
C ILE A 89 -1.16 -2.46 -7.35
N GLN A 90 -1.54 -3.67 -7.74
CA GLN A 90 -2.89 -3.95 -8.24
C GLN A 90 -3.97 -3.74 -7.17
N SER A 91 -3.67 -4.01 -5.89
CA SER A 91 -4.61 -3.85 -4.78
C SER A 91 -4.84 -2.39 -4.41
N LEU A 92 -3.82 -1.54 -4.59
CA LEU A 92 -3.86 -0.13 -4.19
C LEU A 92 -4.27 0.80 -5.32
N PHE A 93 -3.95 0.45 -6.56
CA PHE A 93 -4.20 1.33 -7.71
C PHE A 93 -5.67 1.76 -7.80
N GLN A 94 -6.59 0.82 -7.74
CA GLN A 94 -8.02 1.09 -7.88
C GLN A 94 -8.58 1.96 -6.75
N PRO A 95 -8.39 1.63 -5.44
CA PRO A 95 -8.84 2.49 -4.34
C PRO A 95 -8.20 3.88 -4.38
N LEU A 96 -6.91 3.96 -4.69
CA LEU A 96 -6.18 5.23 -4.76
C LEU A 96 -6.69 6.11 -5.91
N ALA A 97 -6.92 5.53 -7.09
CA ALA A 97 -7.49 6.24 -8.24
C ALA A 97 -8.85 6.83 -7.88
N TRP A 98 -9.75 6.05 -7.27
CA TRP A 98 -11.04 6.54 -6.80
C TRP A 98 -10.90 7.64 -5.75
N LEU A 99 -9.98 7.50 -4.81
CA LEU A 99 -9.73 8.51 -3.77
C LEU A 99 -9.27 9.83 -4.39
N VAL A 100 -8.39 9.80 -5.40
CA VAL A 100 -7.97 11.01 -6.12
C VAL A 100 -9.14 11.66 -6.87
N VAL A 101 -9.94 10.88 -7.60
CA VAL A 101 -11.12 11.39 -8.33
C VAL A 101 -12.14 12.02 -7.37
N ILE A 102 -12.48 11.31 -6.28
CA ILE A 102 -13.40 11.81 -5.25
C ILE A 102 -12.83 13.06 -4.59
N GLY A 103 -11.53 13.09 -4.29
CA GLY A 103 -10.86 14.26 -3.72
C GLY A 103 -10.91 15.48 -4.62
N LEU A 104 -10.69 15.32 -5.94
CA LEU A 104 -10.81 16.41 -6.92
C LEU A 104 -12.24 16.93 -7.00
N LEU A 105 -13.23 16.03 -7.08
CA LEU A 105 -14.64 16.41 -7.08
C LEU A 105 -15.01 17.15 -5.79
N TRP A 106 -14.50 16.70 -4.66
CA TRP A 106 -14.69 17.34 -3.36
C TRP A 106 -14.14 18.77 -3.32
N VAL A 107 -12.91 18.97 -3.81
CA VAL A 107 -12.30 20.32 -3.89
C VAL A 107 -13.13 21.24 -4.81
N MET A 108 -13.61 20.73 -5.93
CA MET A 108 -14.50 21.50 -6.81
C MET A 108 -15.79 21.90 -6.11
N LEU A 109 -16.43 20.94 -5.42
CA LEU A 109 -17.66 21.17 -4.67
C LEU A 109 -17.45 22.21 -3.55
N ASP A 110 -16.37 22.10 -2.77
CA ASP A 110 -16.08 23.07 -1.69
C ASP A 110 -15.87 24.48 -2.26
N ARG A 111 -15.17 24.62 -3.40
CA ARG A 111 -15.02 25.92 -4.08
C ARG A 111 -16.36 26.53 -4.51
N VAL A 112 -17.26 25.71 -5.07
CA VAL A 112 -18.61 26.17 -5.46
C VAL A 112 -19.38 26.64 -4.24
N VAL A 113 -19.38 25.85 -3.15
CA VAL A 113 -20.09 26.20 -1.91
C VAL A 113 -19.52 27.46 -1.29
N VAL A 114 -18.20 27.65 -1.28
CA VAL A 114 -17.58 28.90 -0.78
C VAL A 114 -18.06 30.11 -1.57
N ARG A 115 -18.06 30.03 -2.92
CA ARG A 115 -18.59 31.13 -3.77
C ARG A 115 -20.06 31.43 -3.52
N LEU A 116 -20.89 30.39 -3.33
CA LEU A 116 -22.31 30.54 -3.02
C LEU A 116 -22.54 31.17 -1.64
N LEU A 117 -21.66 30.95 -0.66
CA LEU A 117 -21.71 31.55 0.68
C LEU A 117 -21.45 33.07 0.65
N GLU A 118 -20.73 33.57 -0.35
CA GLU A 118 -20.52 35.03 -0.54
C GLU A 118 -21.80 35.75 -0.97
N THR A 119 -22.75 35.03 -1.57
CA THR A 119 -24.00 35.57 -2.04
C THR A 119 -25.06 35.56 -0.92
N ALA A 120 -25.49 36.74 -0.44
CA ALA A 120 -26.42 36.89 0.69
C ALA A 120 -27.73 36.11 0.53
N ARG A 121 -28.21 35.97 -0.73
CA ARG A 121 -29.46 35.27 -1.07
C ARG A 121 -29.42 33.78 -0.69
N PHE A 122 -28.28 33.11 -0.88
CA PHE A 122 -28.12 31.66 -0.65
C PHE A 122 -27.64 31.33 0.76
N ARG A 123 -27.16 32.31 1.53
CA ARG A 123 -26.57 32.08 2.85
C ARG A 123 -27.50 31.38 3.84
N LYS A 124 -28.76 31.80 3.93
CA LYS A 124 -29.75 31.17 4.83
C LYS A 124 -30.10 29.75 4.39
N LEU A 125 -30.21 29.52 3.08
CA LEU A 125 -30.48 28.19 2.53
C LEU A 125 -29.30 27.25 2.80
N LEU A 126 -28.09 27.71 2.56
CA LEU A 126 -26.87 26.95 2.80
C LEU A 126 -26.66 26.62 4.29
N GLN A 127 -27.05 27.50 5.20
CA GLN A 127 -27.01 27.22 6.64
C GLN A 127 -27.94 26.07 7.04
N ARG A 128 -29.16 26.05 6.50
CA ARG A 128 -30.12 24.96 6.74
C ARG A 128 -29.64 23.66 6.07
N ALA A 129 -29.17 23.73 4.83
CA ALA A 129 -28.62 22.60 4.10
C ALA A 129 -27.40 22.05 4.82
N ALA A 130 -26.49 22.88 5.32
CA ALA A 130 -25.32 22.44 6.06
C ALA A 130 -25.66 21.71 7.37
N LEU A 131 -26.75 22.10 8.05
CA LEU A 131 -27.24 21.37 9.22
C LEU A 131 -27.79 19.99 8.82
N ALA A 132 -28.59 19.95 7.73
CA ALA A 132 -29.10 18.68 7.21
C ALA A 132 -27.97 17.74 6.78
N VAL A 133 -26.98 18.24 6.05
CA VAL A 133 -25.79 17.48 5.62
C VAL A 133 -25.01 16.96 6.81
N LEU A 134 -24.82 17.77 7.86
CA LEU A 134 -24.15 17.36 9.09
C LEU A 134 -24.88 16.21 9.76
N VAL A 135 -26.19 16.37 9.99
CA VAL A 135 -27.00 15.34 10.68
C VAL A 135 -27.08 14.07 9.86
N LEU A 136 -27.38 14.19 8.56
CA LEU A 136 -27.49 13.05 7.67
C LEU A 136 -26.15 12.33 7.49
N GLY A 137 -25.03 13.07 7.39
CA GLY A 137 -23.71 12.46 7.26
C GLY A 137 -23.32 11.61 8.47
N PHE A 138 -23.49 12.14 9.68
CA PHE A 138 -23.19 11.37 10.89
C PHE A 138 -24.21 10.27 11.15
N ALA A 139 -25.50 10.48 10.90
CA ALA A 139 -26.52 9.46 11.02
C ALA A 139 -26.27 8.30 10.04
N PHE A 140 -25.87 8.60 8.79
CA PHE A 140 -25.49 7.60 7.81
C PHE A 140 -24.25 6.81 8.25
N ALA A 141 -23.21 7.49 8.75
CA ALA A 141 -22.02 6.81 9.28
C ALA A 141 -22.36 5.88 10.45
N ALA A 142 -23.21 6.34 11.39
CA ALA A 142 -23.67 5.54 12.50
C ALA A 142 -24.51 4.34 12.06
N LEU A 143 -25.41 4.54 11.08
CA LEU A 143 -26.20 3.46 10.50
C LEU A 143 -25.29 2.40 9.85
N MET A 144 -24.33 2.83 9.04
CA MET A 144 -23.37 1.90 8.38
C MET A 144 -22.49 1.17 9.42
N TRP A 145 -22.14 1.84 10.52
CA TRP A 145 -21.44 1.19 11.62
C TRP A 145 -22.30 0.08 12.27
N VAL A 146 -23.56 0.35 12.54
CA VAL A 146 -24.50 -0.66 13.08
C VAL A 146 -24.65 -1.82 12.09
N VAL A 147 -24.77 -1.55 10.80
CA VAL A 147 -24.83 -2.60 9.77
C VAL A 147 -23.54 -3.43 9.74
N ALA A 148 -22.37 -2.81 9.86
CA ALA A 148 -21.09 -3.51 9.92
C ALA A 148 -21.00 -4.48 11.10
N VAL A 149 -21.49 -4.07 12.27
CA VAL A 149 -21.47 -4.90 13.49
C VAL A 149 -22.54 -6.00 13.45
N SER A 150 -23.71 -5.74 12.87
CA SER A 150 -24.82 -6.69 12.84
C SER A 150 -24.71 -7.75 11.73
N GLN A 151 -24.04 -7.43 10.61
CA GLN A 151 -23.92 -8.33 9.44
C GLN A 151 -22.48 -8.39 8.91
N PRO A 152 -21.53 -8.93 9.67
CA PRO A 152 -20.12 -8.88 9.29
C PRO A 152 -19.82 -9.63 7.98
N GLU A 153 -20.54 -10.71 7.67
CA GLU A 153 -20.25 -11.57 6.52
C GLU A 153 -20.63 -10.94 5.16
N ARG A 154 -21.63 -10.06 5.13
CA ARG A 154 -22.19 -9.52 3.87
C ARG A 154 -21.66 -8.14 3.49
N THR A 155 -21.05 -7.42 4.42
CA THR A 155 -20.86 -5.97 4.31
C THR A 155 -19.41 -5.52 4.24
N LEU A 156 -18.44 -6.42 4.33
CA LEU A 156 -17.03 -6.13 4.56
C LEU A 156 -16.39 -5.19 3.52
N LEU A 157 -16.76 -5.32 2.25
CA LEU A 157 -15.99 -4.66 1.18
C LEU A 157 -16.20 -3.13 1.09
N TYR A 158 -17.46 -2.67 1.24
CA TYR A 158 -17.79 -1.25 0.99
C TYR A 158 -18.10 -0.46 2.24
N VAL A 159 -18.49 -1.11 3.32
CA VAL A 159 -18.97 -0.45 4.54
C VAL A 159 -17.93 0.48 5.18
N PRO A 160 -16.64 0.13 5.31
CA PRO A 160 -15.65 1.06 5.85
C PRO A 160 -15.54 2.36 5.04
N PHE A 161 -15.62 2.27 3.71
CA PHE A 161 -15.62 3.45 2.83
C PHE A 161 -16.87 4.29 2.98
N LEU A 162 -18.05 3.66 3.16
CA LEU A 162 -19.32 4.38 3.39
C LEU A 162 -19.32 5.09 4.73
N ILE A 163 -18.80 4.47 5.79
CA ILE A 163 -18.64 5.12 7.10
C ILE A 163 -17.69 6.31 6.96
N ALA A 164 -16.54 6.15 6.32
CA ALA A 164 -15.59 7.23 6.08
C ALA A 164 -16.23 8.39 5.31
N ALA A 165 -16.97 8.09 4.24
CA ALA A 165 -17.70 9.09 3.46
C ALA A 165 -18.72 9.85 4.31
N GLY A 166 -19.53 9.16 5.13
CA GLY A 166 -20.49 9.78 6.05
C GLY A 166 -19.82 10.71 7.05
N LEU A 167 -18.68 10.31 7.63
CA LEU A 167 -17.90 11.15 8.54
C LEU A 167 -17.33 12.39 7.86
N VAL A 168 -16.77 12.25 6.66
CA VAL A 168 -16.23 13.36 5.87
C VAL A 168 -17.33 14.36 5.50
N VAL A 169 -18.48 13.86 5.03
CA VAL A 169 -19.65 14.69 4.69
C VAL A 169 -20.20 15.41 5.91
N GLY A 170 -20.34 14.71 7.06
CA GLY A 170 -20.78 15.30 8.31
C GLY A 170 -19.83 16.39 8.83
N ALA A 171 -18.52 16.11 8.84
CA ALA A 171 -17.51 17.08 9.23
C ALA A 171 -17.44 18.29 8.29
N TRP A 172 -17.66 18.08 6.99
CA TRP A 172 -17.76 19.18 6.02
C TRP A 172 -19.00 20.04 6.28
N GLY A 173 -20.18 19.44 6.49
CA GLY A 173 -21.39 20.16 6.88
C GLY A 173 -21.16 21.05 8.11
N LEU A 174 -20.46 20.53 9.14
CA LEU A 174 -20.06 21.28 10.31
C LEU A 174 -19.13 22.46 9.95
N SER A 175 -18.17 22.24 9.05
CA SER A 175 -17.25 23.28 8.60
C SER A 175 -17.96 24.40 7.85
N VAL A 176 -18.89 24.08 6.95
CA VAL A 176 -19.71 25.04 6.20
C VAL A 176 -20.57 25.85 7.15
N ARG A 177 -21.25 25.21 8.13
CA ARG A 177 -22.05 25.89 9.15
C ARG A 177 -21.21 26.88 9.96
N ARG A 178 -19.99 26.50 10.36
CA ARG A 178 -19.09 27.38 11.11
C ARG A 178 -18.56 28.55 10.28
N ARG A 179 -18.35 28.38 8.98
CA ARG A 179 -17.97 29.47 8.06
C ARG A 179 -19.09 30.50 7.92
N SER A 180 -20.32 30.06 8.04
CA SER A 180 -21.54 30.91 7.93
C SER A 180 -21.87 31.65 9.23
N ALA A 181 -21.28 31.32 10.38
CA ALA A 181 -21.53 31.94 11.67
C ALA A 181 -20.77 33.27 11.83
N ALA A 182 -21.28 34.16 12.72
CA ALA A 182 -20.71 35.47 12.97
C ALA A 182 -19.28 35.45 13.50
N PRO A 183 -18.46 36.50 13.22
CA PRO A 183 -17.03 36.54 13.58
C PRO A 183 -16.72 36.46 15.07
N SER A 184 -17.60 36.94 15.93
CA SER A 184 -17.41 37.02 17.39
C SER A 184 -17.28 35.67 18.09
N ALA A 185 -17.77 34.60 17.51
CA ALA A 185 -17.64 33.22 18.05
C ALA A 185 -16.36 32.50 17.60
N ARG A 186 -15.54 33.12 16.78
CA ARG A 186 -14.39 32.48 16.10
C ARG A 186 -13.13 32.30 16.95
N ALA A 187 -12.85 33.25 17.87
CA ALA A 187 -11.55 33.36 18.51
C ALA A 187 -11.26 32.30 19.61
N GLN A 188 -12.30 31.86 20.32
CA GLN A 188 -12.14 31.04 21.53
C GLN A 188 -11.98 29.54 21.33
N ARG A 189 -11.98 29.01 20.08
CA ARG A 189 -12.07 27.56 19.81
C ARG A 189 -11.01 26.99 18.86
N LEU A 190 -9.83 27.60 18.76
CA LEU A 190 -8.80 27.13 17.80
C LEU A 190 -8.21 25.76 18.18
N ALA A 191 -7.91 25.54 19.45
CA ALA A 191 -7.31 24.27 19.91
C ALA A 191 -8.29 23.09 19.78
N SER A 192 -9.57 23.29 20.15
CA SER A 192 -10.59 22.25 20.01
C SER A 192 -10.88 21.87 18.55
N ARG A 193 -10.71 22.82 17.62
CA ARG A 193 -10.89 22.56 16.17
C ARG A 193 -9.76 21.74 15.56
N ALA A 194 -8.51 21.98 16.02
CA ALA A 194 -7.37 21.19 15.58
C ALA A 194 -7.53 19.74 16.02
N LEU A 195 -7.87 19.53 17.30
CA LEU A 195 -8.11 18.19 17.84
C LEU A 195 -9.26 17.46 17.10
N GLU A 196 -10.40 18.13 16.88
CA GLU A 196 -11.54 17.56 16.16
C GLU A 196 -11.17 17.14 14.74
N ARG A 197 -10.44 17.99 13.99
CA ARG A 197 -9.98 17.67 12.64
C ARG A 197 -8.99 16.51 12.64
N SER A 198 -8.07 16.48 13.61
CA SER A 198 -7.11 15.41 13.75
C SER A 198 -7.80 14.08 14.06
N LEU A 199 -8.79 14.07 14.95
CA LEU A 199 -9.55 12.86 15.27
C LEU A 199 -10.34 12.35 14.06
N VAL A 200 -11.03 13.23 13.34
CA VAL A 200 -11.74 12.85 12.10
C VAL A 200 -10.75 12.33 11.06
N PHE A 201 -9.61 12.98 10.87
CA PHE A 201 -8.58 12.54 9.95
C PHE A 201 -8.04 11.14 10.31
N VAL A 202 -7.69 10.91 11.57
CA VAL A 202 -7.22 9.60 12.04
C VAL A 202 -8.28 8.53 11.83
N LEU A 203 -9.53 8.81 12.21
CA LEU A 203 -10.63 7.86 12.06
C LEU A 203 -10.89 7.51 10.60
N VAL A 204 -10.92 8.51 9.71
CA VAL A 204 -11.08 8.30 8.26
C VAL A 204 -9.90 7.49 7.71
N THR A 205 -8.67 7.78 8.13
CA THR A 205 -7.48 7.03 7.70
C THR A 205 -7.56 5.56 8.13
N LEU A 206 -7.99 5.28 9.36
CA LEU A 206 -8.18 3.91 9.85
C LEU A 206 -9.28 3.16 9.07
N LEU A 207 -10.37 3.85 8.74
CA LEU A 207 -11.46 3.27 7.94
C LEU A 207 -11.03 2.99 6.51
N LEU A 208 -10.25 3.90 5.89
CA LEU A 208 -9.68 3.68 4.56
C LEU A 208 -8.68 2.53 4.57
N PHE A 209 -7.85 2.43 5.60
CA PHE A 209 -6.94 1.31 5.78
C PHE A 209 -7.70 -0.02 5.90
N TRP A 210 -8.72 -0.08 6.75
CA TRP A 210 -9.57 -1.26 6.90
C TRP A 210 -10.23 -1.64 5.56
N GLY A 211 -10.93 -0.71 4.90
CA GLY A 211 -11.60 -0.98 3.63
C GLY A 211 -10.63 -1.42 2.52
N THR A 212 -9.43 -0.82 2.45
CA THR A 212 -8.40 -1.23 1.49
C THR A 212 -7.85 -2.62 1.80
N SER A 213 -7.73 -2.98 3.08
CA SER A 213 -7.32 -4.33 3.51
C SER A 213 -8.34 -5.39 3.06
N ASP A 214 -9.63 -5.14 3.30
CA ASP A 214 -10.70 -6.04 2.88
C ASP A 214 -10.78 -6.17 1.35
N TYR A 215 -10.56 -5.07 0.65
CA TYR A 215 -10.47 -5.05 -0.81
C TYR A 215 -9.29 -5.89 -1.33
N ALA A 216 -8.10 -5.74 -0.72
CA ALA A 216 -6.92 -6.54 -1.07
C ALA A 216 -7.17 -8.05 -0.86
N GLN A 217 -7.81 -8.42 0.25
CA GLN A 217 -8.19 -9.80 0.52
C GLN A 217 -9.24 -10.32 -0.47
N ALA A 218 -10.23 -9.50 -0.84
CA ALA A 218 -11.22 -9.87 -1.86
C ALA A 218 -10.58 -10.13 -3.22
N LEU A 219 -9.62 -9.28 -3.64
CA LEU A 219 -8.82 -9.50 -4.85
C LEU A 219 -8.00 -10.80 -4.77
N GLY A 220 -7.44 -11.12 -3.59
CA GLY A 220 -6.74 -12.37 -3.37
C GLY A 220 -7.63 -13.59 -3.55
N ARG A 221 -8.82 -13.58 -2.95
CA ARG A 221 -9.83 -14.65 -3.14
C ARG A 221 -10.29 -14.74 -4.60
N GLY A 222 -10.52 -13.59 -5.26
CA GLY A 222 -10.87 -13.54 -6.69
C GLY A 222 -9.79 -14.16 -7.56
N ALA A 223 -8.51 -13.91 -7.27
CA ALA A 223 -7.40 -14.52 -8.00
C ALA A 223 -7.40 -16.06 -7.91
N ALA A 224 -7.81 -16.63 -6.77
CA ALA A 224 -7.95 -18.08 -6.65
C ALA A 224 -9.09 -18.64 -7.52
N VAL A 225 -10.20 -17.90 -7.64
CA VAL A 225 -11.30 -18.24 -8.58
C VAL A 225 -10.82 -18.16 -10.03
N ASP A 226 -10.08 -17.11 -10.38
CA ASP A 226 -9.48 -16.96 -11.72
C ASP A 226 -8.58 -18.15 -12.09
N TYR A 227 -7.82 -18.69 -11.13
CA TYR A 227 -7.03 -19.91 -11.37
C TYR A 227 -7.91 -21.13 -11.64
N GLN A 228 -9.05 -21.26 -10.99
CA GLN A 228 -10.01 -22.33 -11.30
C GLN A 228 -10.52 -22.22 -12.74
N GLU A 229 -10.94 -21.02 -13.17
CA GLU A 229 -11.49 -20.79 -14.51
C GLU A 229 -10.43 -20.96 -15.60
N ARG A 230 -9.19 -20.57 -15.32
CA ARG A 230 -8.07 -20.57 -16.26
C ARG A 230 -7.09 -21.73 -16.05
N SER A 231 -7.41 -22.70 -15.20
CA SER A 231 -6.52 -23.84 -14.91
C SER A 231 -6.05 -24.55 -16.18
N GLY A 232 -6.91 -24.66 -17.20
CA GLY A 232 -6.58 -25.22 -18.50
C GLY A 232 -5.58 -24.42 -19.34
N LEU A 233 -5.37 -23.14 -19.04
CA LEU A 233 -4.43 -22.24 -19.73
C LEU A 233 -3.05 -22.18 -19.05
N LEU A 234 -2.90 -22.81 -17.89
CA LEU A 234 -1.60 -22.88 -17.21
C LEU A 234 -0.65 -23.83 -17.94
N PRO A 235 0.67 -23.59 -17.91
CA PRO A 235 1.65 -24.49 -18.48
C PRO A 235 1.48 -25.92 -17.94
N THR A 236 1.52 -26.90 -18.81
CA THR A 236 1.53 -28.31 -18.40
C THR A 236 2.85 -28.63 -17.74
N ALA A 237 2.84 -29.48 -16.72
CA ALA A 237 4.02 -29.93 -16.04
C ALA A 237 4.05 -31.46 -16.00
N VAL A 238 5.18 -32.05 -16.40
CA VAL A 238 5.45 -33.48 -16.27
C VAL A 238 6.61 -33.64 -15.31
N VAL A 239 6.39 -34.38 -14.23
CA VAL A 239 7.37 -34.57 -13.16
C VAL A 239 7.96 -35.96 -13.29
N TYR A 240 9.27 -36.05 -13.23
CA TYR A 240 10.03 -37.30 -13.15
C TYR A 240 10.75 -37.40 -11.81
N SER A 241 10.62 -38.55 -11.15
CA SER A 241 11.28 -38.85 -9.87
C SER A 241 11.82 -40.25 -9.85
N LYS A 242 12.99 -40.46 -9.22
CA LYS A 242 13.53 -41.79 -8.96
C LYS A 242 12.75 -42.49 -7.83
N GLU A 243 12.16 -41.72 -6.94
CA GLU A 243 11.36 -42.24 -5.85
C GLU A 243 9.88 -42.07 -6.16
N ARG A 244 9.04 -42.95 -5.64
CA ARG A 244 7.61 -42.88 -5.79
C ARG A 244 7.06 -41.77 -4.91
N LEU A 245 6.50 -40.70 -5.51
CA LEU A 245 5.97 -39.54 -4.82
C LEU A 245 4.57 -39.76 -4.22
N ALA A 246 3.88 -40.87 -4.59
CA ALA A 246 2.56 -41.22 -4.13
C ALA A 246 1.53 -40.07 -4.20
N VAL A 247 1.54 -39.30 -5.31
CA VAL A 247 0.63 -38.17 -5.51
C VAL A 247 -0.80 -38.69 -5.69
N THR A 248 -1.70 -38.31 -4.79
CA THR A 248 -3.12 -38.75 -4.79
C THR A 248 -4.06 -37.66 -5.31
N ALA A 249 -3.59 -36.69 -6.10
CA ALA A 249 -4.42 -35.64 -6.65
C ALA A 249 -5.30 -36.16 -7.82
N PRO A 250 -6.54 -35.65 -7.97
CA PRO A 250 -7.41 -36.02 -9.09
C PRO A 250 -6.73 -35.77 -10.44
N ASN A 251 -7.03 -36.61 -11.43
CA ASN A 251 -6.51 -36.52 -12.80
C ASN A 251 -4.98 -36.58 -12.94
N VAL A 252 -4.24 -36.88 -11.89
CA VAL A 252 -2.79 -37.16 -11.97
C VAL A 252 -2.60 -38.64 -12.25
N ARG A 253 -1.80 -38.92 -13.29
CA ARG A 253 -1.43 -40.29 -13.69
C ARG A 253 0.03 -40.53 -13.34
N GLU A 254 0.27 -41.65 -12.66
CA GLU A 254 1.60 -42.17 -12.37
C GLU A 254 1.89 -43.31 -13.37
N GLU A 255 3.03 -43.22 -14.03
CA GLU A 255 3.53 -44.24 -14.98
C GLU A 255 4.96 -44.61 -14.59
N SER A 256 5.27 -45.92 -14.63
CA SER A 256 6.67 -46.37 -14.50
C SER A 256 7.37 -46.19 -15.84
N ALA A 257 8.36 -45.31 -15.90
CA ALA A 257 9.14 -45.03 -17.11
C ALA A 257 10.57 -45.60 -17.05
N GLY A 258 10.94 -46.25 -15.92
CA GLY A 258 12.24 -46.84 -15.71
C GLY A 258 12.24 -48.36 -15.81
N THR A 259 13.40 -48.96 -15.52
CA THR A 259 13.61 -50.41 -15.38
C THR A 259 13.64 -50.80 -13.91
N GLU A 260 13.56 -52.09 -13.59
CA GLU A 260 13.67 -52.58 -12.20
C GLU A 260 15.01 -52.19 -11.53
N THR A 261 16.07 -52.06 -12.30
CA THR A 261 17.41 -51.65 -11.80
C THR A 261 17.59 -50.13 -11.74
N ALA A 262 16.77 -49.36 -12.47
CA ALA A 262 16.83 -47.90 -12.50
C ALA A 262 15.38 -47.37 -12.52
N PRO A 263 14.69 -47.35 -11.36
CA PRO A 263 13.29 -46.93 -11.30
C PRO A 263 13.17 -45.43 -11.64
N LEU A 264 12.21 -45.14 -12.47
CA LEU A 264 11.83 -43.75 -12.82
C LEU A 264 10.32 -43.69 -12.91
N TYR A 265 9.73 -42.81 -12.16
CA TYR A 265 8.29 -42.56 -12.13
C TYR A 265 8.00 -41.26 -12.86
N ARG A 266 7.01 -41.30 -13.76
CA ARG A 266 6.53 -40.15 -14.52
C ARG A 266 5.13 -39.78 -14.02
N TYR A 267 4.95 -38.51 -13.64
CA TYR A 267 3.67 -37.96 -13.21
C TYR A 267 3.19 -36.98 -14.27
N SER A 268 1.99 -37.23 -14.83
CA SER A 268 1.33 -36.36 -15.81
C SER A 268 -0.03 -35.89 -15.27
N GLY A 269 -0.64 -34.90 -15.92
CA GLY A 269 -1.88 -34.28 -15.43
C GLY A 269 -1.66 -33.22 -14.37
N LEU A 270 -0.46 -32.60 -14.37
CA LEU A 270 -0.10 -31.49 -13.51
C LEU A 270 0.05 -30.20 -14.34
N ARG A 271 -0.18 -29.05 -13.68
CA ARG A 271 -0.02 -27.72 -14.26
C ARG A 271 0.77 -26.84 -13.32
N LEU A 272 1.66 -26.04 -13.88
CA LEU A 272 2.49 -25.13 -13.10
C LEU A 272 1.67 -23.95 -12.59
N LEU A 273 1.64 -23.79 -11.27
CA LEU A 273 1.11 -22.58 -10.63
C LEU A 273 2.19 -21.51 -10.48
N VAL A 274 3.27 -21.85 -9.79
CA VAL A 274 4.40 -20.94 -9.54
C VAL A 274 5.61 -21.73 -9.05
N VAL A 275 6.82 -21.21 -9.34
CA VAL A 275 8.06 -21.63 -8.71
C VAL A 275 8.53 -20.50 -7.79
N SER A 276 8.67 -20.77 -6.51
CA SER A 276 9.05 -19.74 -5.53
C SER A 276 9.63 -20.39 -4.28
N GLY A 277 10.56 -19.70 -3.62
CA GLY A 277 11.15 -20.15 -2.36
C GLY A 277 11.81 -21.53 -2.41
N GLY A 278 12.40 -21.93 -3.56
CA GLY A 278 12.97 -23.27 -3.75
C GLY A 278 11.91 -24.38 -3.79
N ARG A 279 10.68 -24.06 -4.15
CA ARG A 279 9.57 -24.99 -4.27
C ARG A 279 8.82 -24.79 -5.57
N ILE A 280 8.32 -25.90 -6.11
CA ILE A 280 7.50 -25.95 -7.31
C ILE A 280 6.07 -26.26 -6.86
N PHE A 281 5.15 -25.37 -7.15
CA PHE A 281 3.72 -25.52 -6.83
C PHE A 281 2.98 -25.94 -8.09
N LEU A 282 2.33 -27.08 -8.03
CA LEU A 282 1.62 -27.68 -9.15
C LEU A 282 0.15 -27.88 -8.80
N LEU A 283 -0.73 -27.55 -9.72
CA LEU A 283 -2.15 -27.86 -9.65
C LEU A 283 -2.41 -29.15 -10.42
N ASN A 284 -3.38 -29.95 -9.98
CA ASN A 284 -3.88 -31.05 -10.79
C ASN A 284 -4.70 -30.54 -11.98
N ASP A 285 -4.72 -31.25 -13.09
CA ASP A 285 -5.55 -30.88 -14.24
C ASP A 285 -7.04 -30.90 -13.86
N GLY A 286 -7.78 -29.87 -14.28
CA GLY A 286 -9.15 -29.64 -13.83
C GLY A 286 -9.26 -29.23 -12.36
N TRP A 287 -8.25 -28.54 -11.81
CA TRP A 287 -8.25 -28.04 -10.44
C TRP A 287 -9.45 -27.14 -10.14
N THR A 288 -10.09 -27.36 -8.99
CA THR A 288 -11.19 -26.54 -8.48
C THR A 288 -10.95 -26.19 -7.01
N LEU A 289 -11.54 -25.10 -6.53
CA LEU A 289 -11.46 -24.68 -5.12
C LEU A 289 -12.03 -25.74 -4.16
N ALA A 290 -13.03 -26.50 -4.61
CA ALA A 290 -13.71 -27.48 -3.76
C ALA A 290 -12.96 -28.82 -3.66
N GLN A 291 -12.29 -29.25 -4.72
CA GLN A 291 -11.71 -30.60 -4.81
C GLN A 291 -10.25 -30.60 -5.29
N GLY A 292 -9.75 -29.44 -5.66
CA GLY A 292 -8.39 -29.32 -6.16
C GLY A 292 -7.34 -29.55 -5.08
N ARG A 293 -6.21 -30.12 -5.48
CA ARG A 293 -5.03 -30.25 -4.62
C ARG A 293 -3.87 -29.51 -5.22
N VAL A 294 -3.08 -28.87 -4.37
CA VAL A 294 -1.82 -28.26 -4.76
C VAL A 294 -0.71 -29.22 -4.33
N VAL A 295 0.05 -29.70 -5.31
CA VAL A 295 1.22 -30.54 -5.06
C VAL A 295 2.44 -29.63 -4.94
N VAL A 296 3.14 -29.69 -3.81
CA VAL A 296 4.33 -28.88 -3.55
C VAL A 296 5.55 -29.80 -3.54
N LEU A 297 6.45 -29.56 -4.47
CA LEU A 297 7.71 -30.29 -4.60
C LEU A 297 8.88 -29.37 -4.27
N ARG A 298 9.99 -29.95 -3.80
CA ARG A 298 11.24 -29.19 -3.63
C ARG A 298 11.95 -29.04 -4.98
N ASP A 299 12.51 -27.88 -5.20
CA ASP A 299 13.36 -27.59 -6.36
C ASP A 299 14.85 -27.81 -5.97
N ASP A 300 15.19 -29.04 -5.64
CA ASP A 300 16.53 -29.46 -5.12
C ASP A 300 17.22 -30.52 -6.01
N GLY A 301 16.68 -30.75 -7.19
CA GLY A 301 17.19 -31.76 -8.12
C GLY A 301 16.73 -33.20 -7.82
N SER A 302 15.96 -33.46 -6.76
CA SER A 302 15.36 -34.77 -6.48
C SER A 302 14.29 -35.14 -7.51
N VAL A 303 13.68 -34.12 -8.12
CA VAL A 303 12.71 -34.25 -9.20
C VAL A 303 13.19 -33.48 -10.44
N ARG A 304 12.87 -34.00 -11.63
CA ARG A 304 13.00 -33.28 -12.89
C ARG A 304 11.63 -32.91 -13.37
N VAL A 305 11.42 -31.64 -13.71
CA VAL A 305 10.13 -31.13 -14.20
C VAL A 305 10.30 -30.61 -15.63
N GLU A 306 9.43 -31.06 -16.50
CA GLU A 306 9.33 -30.57 -17.89
C GLU A 306 8.07 -29.73 -18.01
N TYR A 307 8.21 -28.53 -18.56
CA TYR A 307 7.11 -27.61 -18.79
C TYR A 307 6.73 -27.57 -20.27
N GLY A 308 5.44 -27.61 -20.55
CA GLY A 308 4.90 -27.47 -21.89
C GLY A 308 3.90 -26.33 -21.98
N ASN A 309 3.73 -25.75 -23.17
CA ASN A 309 2.66 -24.78 -23.40
C ASN A 309 1.29 -25.47 -23.21
N PRO A 310 0.28 -24.73 -22.69
CA PRO A 310 -1.07 -25.26 -22.70
C PRO A 310 -1.44 -25.58 -24.14
N ALA A 311 -2.05 -26.72 -24.38
CA ALA A 311 -2.52 -27.08 -25.72
C ALA A 311 -3.44 -25.97 -26.23
N ALA A 312 -3.06 -25.32 -27.34
CA ALA A 312 -3.94 -24.42 -28.06
C ALA A 312 -5.18 -25.24 -28.45
N LYS A 313 -6.35 -24.85 -27.94
CA LYS A 313 -7.63 -25.37 -28.38
C LYS A 313 -7.99 -24.84 -29.74
#